data_ed08c7588a46cb801b060352b3fc8817
#
_entry.id   ed08c7588a46cb801b060352b3fc8817
#
_cell.length_a   1.000
_cell.length_b   1.000
_cell.length_c   1.000
_cell.angle_alpha   90.00
_cell.angle_beta   90.00
_cell.angle_gamma   90.00
#
_symmetry.space_group_name_H-M   'P 1'
#
loop_
_entity.id
_entity.type
_entity.pdbx_description
1 polymer ?
#
loop_
_entity_poly.entity_id
_entity_poly.type
_entity_poly.pdbx_seq_one_letter_code
_entity_poly.pdbx_strand_id
1 'polypeptide(L)'
;MFLLVLSTILTGTLQLVATAIPECTDPDDVSTTVKAFLQADLPIELIELLEKIIIEPSPFSDNKNLQNLLLLTAIRSDKGKVVNYINKLQNYDVNEIAKIATDHGLYEEALTIYKKYDQHALAINVLVEHIVSIDRGLDYANKVNRPEVWSRLAKAQLDGLRIKDSIDSYIKAEDPSNFAEVVEIANHAGKHDDLVRYLQMARKTLREPRIDTELAYAYAKTDRLHDMEDFLTMTNVADILEVGEKCFEDELYQAAKLLFTCISNWARLATTLIYLGENQAAVESARKAGNTQ
;
A
#
# COMPACT_ATOMS: atom_id res chain seq x y z
N MET A 1 -38.41 -19.78 -34.59
CA MET A 1 -39.56 -18.90 -34.89
C MET A 1 -40.43 -18.66 -33.67
N PHE A 2 -40.81 -19.67 -32.87
CA PHE A 2 -41.61 -19.50 -31.64
C PHE A 2 -40.92 -18.66 -30.55
N LEU A 3 -39.63 -18.87 -30.32
CA LEU A 3 -38.81 -18.09 -29.40
C LEU A 3 -38.65 -16.61 -29.78
N LEU A 4 -38.55 -16.31 -31.08
CA LEU A 4 -38.51 -14.94 -31.58
C LEU A 4 -39.81 -14.19 -31.43
N VAL A 5 -40.95 -14.86 -31.57
CA VAL A 5 -42.28 -14.28 -31.38
C VAL A 5 -42.59 -14.06 -29.91
N LEU A 6 -42.19 -14.98 -29.03
CA LEU A 6 -42.27 -14.83 -27.57
C LEU A 6 -41.42 -13.66 -27.08
N SER A 7 -40.20 -13.53 -27.60
CA SER A 7 -39.28 -12.43 -27.29
C SER A 7 -39.87 -11.08 -27.72
N THR A 8 -40.47 -11.00 -28.91
CA THR A 8 -41.05 -9.72 -29.43
C THR A 8 -42.36 -9.32 -28.68
N ILE A 9 -43.15 -10.28 -28.25
CA ILE A 9 -44.36 -10.00 -27.42
C ILE A 9 -43.94 -9.62 -26.01
N LEU A 10 -42.94 -10.29 -25.45
CA LEU A 10 -42.41 -9.99 -24.10
C LEU A 10 -41.73 -8.61 -24.08
N THR A 11 -40.96 -8.26 -25.10
CA THR A 11 -40.33 -6.93 -25.22
C THR A 11 -41.35 -5.83 -25.43
N GLY A 12 -42.41 -6.06 -26.18
CA GLY A 12 -43.50 -5.09 -26.38
C GLY A 12 -44.31 -4.82 -25.11
N THR A 13 -44.62 -5.85 -24.34
CA THR A 13 -45.34 -5.71 -23.06
C THR A 13 -44.45 -5.10 -21.97
N LEU A 14 -43.17 -5.46 -21.93
CA LEU A 14 -42.19 -4.89 -21.00
C LEU A 14 -41.90 -3.41 -21.32
N GLN A 15 -41.93 -3.02 -22.60
CA GLN A 15 -41.77 -1.64 -23.03
C GLN A 15 -42.98 -0.76 -22.63
N LEU A 16 -44.21 -1.30 -22.67
CA LEU A 16 -45.38 -0.65 -22.13
C LEU A 16 -45.34 -0.50 -20.61
N VAL A 17 -44.91 -1.51 -19.90
CA VAL A 17 -44.72 -1.47 -18.45
C VAL A 17 -43.61 -0.46 -18.09
N ALA A 18 -42.49 -0.44 -18.83
CA ALA A 18 -41.41 0.52 -18.63
C ALA A 18 -41.81 1.99 -18.87
N THR A 19 -42.84 2.26 -19.64
CA THR A 19 -43.39 3.62 -19.82
C THR A 19 -44.39 4.02 -18.74
N ALA A 20 -45.02 3.07 -18.04
CA ALA A 20 -46.01 3.33 -17.00
C ALA A 20 -45.38 3.45 -15.59
N ILE A 21 -44.26 2.78 -15.34
CA ILE A 21 -43.63 2.71 -14.02
C ILE A 21 -43.05 4.04 -13.51
N PRO A 22 -42.46 4.96 -14.32
CA PRO A 22 -42.03 6.26 -13.80
C PRO A 22 -43.12 7.08 -13.14
N GLU A 23 -44.38 6.82 -13.49
CA GLU A 23 -45.55 7.44 -12.86
C GLU A 23 -46.05 6.66 -11.64
N CYS A 24 -45.53 5.46 -11.38
CA CYS A 24 -45.91 4.61 -10.26
C CYS A 24 -45.27 5.11 -8.96
N THR A 25 -46.02 5.22 -7.91
CA THR A 25 -45.58 5.60 -6.58
C THR A 25 -45.58 4.42 -5.60
N ASP A 26 -45.99 3.23 -6.04
CA ASP A 26 -46.10 2.03 -5.21
C ASP A 26 -44.79 1.21 -5.27
N PRO A 27 -44.10 1.03 -4.13
CA PRO A 27 -42.89 0.21 -4.06
C PRO A 27 -43.08 -1.25 -4.44
N ASP A 28 -44.28 -1.82 -4.21
CA ASP A 28 -44.57 -3.23 -4.49
C ASP A 28 -44.68 -3.48 -6.01
N ASP A 29 -45.24 -2.55 -6.75
CA ASP A 29 -45.30 -2.63 -8.22
C ASP A 29 -43.93 -2.54 -8.86
N VAL A 30 -43.04 -1.62 -8.38
CA VAL A 30 -41.65 -1.51 -8.83
C VAL A 30 -40.87 -2.81 -8.53
N SER A 31 -41.02 -3.34 -7.31
CA SER A 31 -40.34 -4.59 -6.91
C SER A 31 -40.80 -5.79 -7.76
N THR A 32 -42.08 -5.90 -8.02
CA THR A 32 -42.65 -6.98 -8.85
C THR A 32 -42.16 -6.91 -10.28
N THR A 33 -42.12 -5.70 -10.84
CA THR A 33 -41.62 -5.49 -12.21
C THR A 33 -40.13 -5.80 -12.34
N VAL A 34 -39.31 -5.29 -11.42
CA VAL A 34 -37.87 -5.59 -11.40
C VAL A 34 -37.60 -7.11 -11.32
N LYS A 35 -38.39 -7.84 -10.48
CA LYS A 35 -38.28 -9.31 -10.40
C LYS A 35 -38.66 -9.98 -11.72
N ALA A 36 -39.66 -9.49 -12.42
CA ALA A 36 -40.05 -10.05 -13.71
C ALA A 36 -38.95 -9.90 -14.77
N PHE A 37 -38.26 -8.75 -14.84
CA PHE A 37 -37.14 -8.55 -15.74
C PHE A 37 -35.95 -9.44 -15.39
N LEU A 38 -35.64 -9.62 -14.10
CA LEU A 38 -34.58 -10.52 -13.65
C LEU A 38 -34.91 -11.99 -13.98
N GLN A 39 -36.16 -12.43 -13.82
CA GLN A 39 -36.58 -13.79 -14.16
C GLN A 39 -36.59 -14.06 -15.65
N ALA A 40 -36.84 -13.02 -16.46
CA ALA A 40 -36.84 -13.11 -17.91
C ALA A 40 -35.41 -13.04 -18.52
N ASP A 41 -34.37 -12.78 -17.71
CA ASP A 41 -32.99 -12.58 -18.11
C ASP A 41 -32.84 -11.50 -19.20
N LEU A 42 -33.44 -10.34 -18.94
CA LEU A 42 -33.44 -9.17 -19.81
C LEU A 42 -32.68 -8.01 -19.17
N PRO A 43 -31.32 -8.09 -19.10
CA PRO A 43 -30.53 -7.13 -18.35
C PRO A 43 -30.47 -5.73 -19.01
N ILE A 44 -30.54 -5.64 -20.34
CA ILE A 44 -30.48 -4.34 -21.06
C ILE A 44 -31.79 -3.58 -20.81
N GLU A 45 -32.90 -4.24 -20.94
CA GLU A 45 -34.22 -3.67 -20.69
C GLU A 45 -34.42 -3.30 -19.20
N LEU A 46 -33.83 -4.09 -18.30
CA LEU A 46 -33.79 -3.76 -16.87
C LEU A 46 -33.00 -2.49 -16.61
N ILE A 47 -31.83 -2.31 -17.29
CA ILE A 47 -31.05 -1.08 -17.19
C ILE A 47 -31.87 0.13 -17.68
N GLU A 48 -32.55 0.04 -18.81
CA GLU A 48 -33.38 1.11 -19.34
C GLU A 48 -34.53 1.48 -18.39
N LEU A 49 -35.17 0.47 -17.75
CA LEU A 49 -36.19 0.66 -16.74
C LEU A 49 -35.61 1.39 -15.51
N LEU A 50 -34.49 0.90 -14.98
CA LEU A 50 -33.85 1.47 -13.79
C LEU A 50 -33.31 2.88 -14.06
N GLU A 51 -32.82 3.19 -15.28
CA GLU A 51 -32.47 4.55 -15.68
C GLU A 51 -33.62 5.52 -15.51
N LYS A 52 -34.80 5.14 -16.00
CA LYS A 52 -36.02 5.98 -15.88
C LYS A 52 -36.48 6.19 -14.42
N ILE A 53 -36.35 5.13 -13.61
CA ILE A 53 -36.82 5.17 -12.20
C ILE A 53 -35.81 5.94 -11.31
N ILE A 54 -34.50 5.83 -11.59
CA ILE A 54 -33.46 6.29 -10.66
C ILE A 54 -32.82 7.62 -11.14
N ILE A 55 -32.59 7.75 -12.45
CA ILE A 55 -31.86 8.92 -13.00
C ILE A 55 -32.81 10.07 -13.26
N GLU A 56 -34.00 9.78 -13.70
CA GLU A 56 -35.07 10.78 -13.77
C GLU A 56 -35.65 11.07 -12.37
N PRO A 57 -36.11 12.29 -12.10
CA PRO A 57 -36.66 12.63 -10.79
C PRO A 57 -37.88 11.75 -10.46
N SER A 58 -37.76 10.89 -9.47
CA SER A 58 -38.83 10.01 -9.00
C SER A 58 -38.73 9.81 -7.47
N PRO A 59 -39.79 9.29 -6.82
CA PRO A 59 -39.75 8.94 -5.40
C PRO A 59 -38.67 7.87 -5.06
N PHE A 60 -38.21 7.14 -6.06
CA PHE A 60 -37.25 6.02 -5.90
C PHE A 60 -35.81 6.38 -6.27
N SER A 61 -35.56 7.61 -6.72
CA SER A 61 -34.18 8.05 -7.17
C SER A 61 -33.12 7.79 -6.13
N ASP A 62 -33.42 7.95 -4.84
CA ASP A 62 -32.45 7.72 -3.74
C ASP A 62 -32.51 6.30 -3.14
N ASN A 63 -33.25 5.38 -3.76
CA ASN A 63 -33.35 4.02 -3.24
C ASN A 63 -32.03 3.26 -3.43
N LYS A 64 -31.36 2.97 -2.31
CA LYS A 64 -30.06 2.29 -2.28
C LYS A 64 -30.06 0.95 -3.04
N ASN A 65 -31.10 0.14 -2.84
CA ASN A 65 -31.18 -1.20 -3.44
C ASN A 65 -31.32 -1.12 -4.97
N LEU A 66 -32.12 -0.17 -5.46
CA LEU A 66 -32.27 0.04 -6.90
C LEU A 66 -31.01 0.62 -7.52
N GLN A 67 -30.32 1.55 -6.85
CA GLN A 67 -29.04 2.06 -7.31
C GLN A 67 -27.97 0.95 -7.35
N ASN A 68 -27.90 0.10 -6.33
CA ASN A 68 -27.03 -1.08 -6.35
C ASN A 68 -27.37 -1.99 -7.53
N LEU A 69 -28.65 -2.29 -7.74
CA LEU A 69 -29.08 -3.17 -8.81
C LEU A 69 -28.72 -2.62 -10.20
N LEU A 70 -28.91 -1.30 -10.43
CA LEU A 70 -28.52 -0.66 -11.69
C LEU A 70 -27.02 -0.82 -11.95
N LEU A 71 -26.19 -0.52 -10.94
CA LEU A 71 -24.72 -0.65 -11.06
C LEU A 71 -24.30 -2.10 -11.28
N LEU A 72 -24.87 -3.05 -10.52
CA LEU A 72 -24.55 -4.48 -10.66
C LEU A 72 -24.93 -5.03 -12.03
N THR A 73 -26.12 -4.66 -12.54
CA THR A 73 -26.59 -5.08 -13.86
C THR A 73 -25.70 -4.48 -14.95
N ALA A 74 -25.34 -3.20 -14.83
CA ALA A 74 -24.47 -2.53 -15.79
C ALA A 74 -23.04 -3.13 -15.80
N ILE A 75 -22.45 -3.41 -14.64
CA ILE A 75 -21.12 -4.06 -14.54
C ILE A 75 -21.10 -5.39 -15.30
N ARG A 76 -22.21 -6.15 -15.28
CA ARG A 76 -22.30 -7.45 -15.94
C ARG A 76 -22.62 -7.36 -17.42
N SER A 77 -23.47 -6.41 -17.84
CA SER A 77 -24.10 -6.42 -19.17
C SER A 77 -23.79 -5.21 -20.05
N ASP A 78 -23.49 -4.04 -19.45
CA ASP A 78 -23.17 -2.80 -20.19
C ASP A 78 -22.09 -1.98 -19.47
N LYS A 79 -20.85 -2.46 -19.58
CA LYS A 79 -19.69 -1.84 -18.93
C LYS A 79 -19.47 -0.38 -19.32
N GLY A 80 -19.89 0.02 -20.54
CA GLY A 80 -19.69 1.38 -21.03
C GLY A 80 -20.48 2.45 -20.28
N LYS A 81 -21.58 2.07 -19.65
CA LYS A 81 -22.44 3.00 -18.89
C LYS A 81 -22.05 3.15 -17.42
N VAL A 82 -21.22 2.24 -16.89
CA VAL A 82 -20.90 2.15 -15.45
C VAL A 82 -20.33 3.46 -14.90
N VAL A 83 -19.36 4.08 -15.60
CA VAL A 83 -18.76 5.37 -15.19
C VAL A 83 -19.81 6.47 -15.06
N ASN A 84 -20.78 6.50 -15.99
CA ASN A 84 -21.84 7.51 -15.97
C ASN A 84 -22.74 7.35 -14.74
N TYR A 85 -23.09 6.10 -14.39
CA TYR A 85 -23.88 5.83 -13.18
C TYR A 85 -23.13 6.13 -11.90
N ILE A 86 -21.84 5.74 -11.81
CA ILE A 86 -20.98 6.08 -10.66
C ILE A 86 -20.97 7.58 -10.40
N ASN A 87 -20.88 8.39 -11.46
CA ASN A 87 -20.84 9.84 -11.32
C ASN A 87 -22.20 10.45 -10.91
N LYS A 88 -23.30 9.90 -11.38
CA LYS A 88 -24.66 10.42 -11.11
C LYS A 88 -25.23 9.95 -9.78
N LEU A 89 -25.01 8.68 -9.42
CA LEU A 89 -25.59 8.06 -8.24
C LEU A 89 -24.76 8.38 -6.98
N GLN A 90 -25.44 8.47 -5.84
CA GLN A 90 -24.78 8.82 -4.57
C GLN A 90 -25.10 7.86 -3.43
N ASN A 91 -26.20 7.12 -3.50
CA ASN A 91 -26.69 6.25 -2.44
C ASN A 91 -26.63 4.77 -2.85
N TYR A 92 -25.39 4.24 -2.98
CA TYR A 92 -25.14 2.83 -3.25
C TYR A 92 -24.09 2.26 -2.29
N ASP A 93 -23.92 0.95 -2.29
CA ASP A 93 -22.92 0.29 -1.45
C ASP A 93 -21.53 0.38 -2.09
N VAL A 94 -20.77 1.37 -1.63
CA VAL A 94 -19.48 1.76 -2.20
C VAL A 94 -18.50 0.59 -2.25
N ASN A 95 -18.34 -0.13 -1.12
CA ASN A 95 -17.37 -1.20 -1.00
C ASN A 95 -17.74 -2.43 -1.84
N GLU A 96 -19.02 -2.78 -1.82
CA GLU A 96 -19.53 -3.92 -2.58
C GLU A 96 -19.43 -3.67 -4.09
N ILE A 97 -19.91 -2.52 -4.55
CA ILE A 97 -19.90 -2.16 -5.97
C ILE A 97 -18.48 -2.03 -6.50
N ALA A 98 -17.58 -1.36 -5.76
CA ALA A 98 -16.19 -1.22 -6.17
C ALA A 98 -15.45 -2.57 -6.21
N LYS A 99 -15.71 -3.47 -5.25
CA LYS A 99 -15.17 -4.82 -5.25
C LYS A 99 -15.65 -5.61 -6.46
N ILE A 100 -16.95 -5.61 -6.74
CA ILE A 100 -17.52 -6.31 -7.89
C ILE A 100 -17.00 -5.73 -9.21
N ALA A 101 -16.84 -4.40 -9.30
CA ALA A 101 -16.21 -3.76 -10.46
C ALA A 101 -14.78 -4.26 -10.66
N THR A 102 -13.99 -4.36 -9.58
CA THR A 102 -12.63 -4.91 -9.61
C THR A 102 -12.61 -6.37 -10.07
N ASP A 103 -13.51 -7.21 -9.54
CA ASP A 103 -13.63 -8.63 -9.91
C ASP A 103 -14.01 -8.82 -11.40
N HIS A 104 -14.67 -7.84 -12.01
CA HIS A 104 -15.04 -7.82 -13.43
C HIS A 104 -14.04 -7.09 -14.33
N GLY A 105 -12.88 -6.68 -13.77
CA GLY A 105 -11.81 -6.00 -14.51
C GLY A 105 -12.06 -4.53 -14.80
N LEU A 106 -13.04 -3.90 -14.14
CA LEU A 106 -13.37 -2.48 -14.24
C LEU A 106 -12.58 -1.67 -13.20
N TYR A 107 -11.25 -1.67 -13.35
CA TYR A 107 -10.34 -1.08 -12.36
C TYR A 107 -10.42 0.45 -12.30
N GLU A 108 -10.63 1.12 -13.43
CA GLU A 108 -10.76 2.59 -13.48
C GLU A 108 -12.09 3.04 -12.83
N GLU A 109 -13.14 2.26 -13.02
CA GLU A 109 -14.45 2.48 -12.38
C GLU A 109 -14.34 2.29 -10.86
N ALA A 110 -13.72 1.20 -10.40
CA ALA A 110 -13.47 0.96 -8.98
C ALA A 110 -12.62 2.09 -8.36
N LEU A 111 -11.57 2.51 -9.04
CA LEU A 111 -10.74 3.65 -8.65
C LEU A 111 -11.56 4.94 -8.53
N THR A 112 -12.46 5.18 -9.47
CA THR A 112 -13.34 6.35 -9.47
C THR A 112 -14.30 6.33 -8.28
N ILE A 113 -14.88 5.16 -7.95
CA ILE A 113 -15.72 4.96 -6.78
C ILE A 113 -14.93 5.31 -5.50
N TYR A 114 -13.78 4.68 -5.30
CA TYR A 114 -12.99 4.91 -4.09
C TYR A 114 -12.52 6.36 -3.94
N LYS A 115 -12.16 7.04 -5.04
CA LYS A 115 -11.80 8.47 -5.04
C LYS A 115 -13.00 9.35 -4.67
N LYS A 116 -14.18 9.05 -5.18
CA LYS A 116 -15.41 9.82 -4.93
C LYS A 116 -15.81 9.79 -3.45
N TYR A 117 -15.52 8.70 -2.76
CA TYR A 117 -15.88 8.50 -1.34
C TYR A 117 -14.69 8.59 -0.39
N ASP A 118 -13.59 9.23 -0.80
CA ASP A 118 -12.38 9.46 0.00
C ASP A 118 -11.76 8.19 0.63
N GLN A 119 -12.01 7.03 0.02
CA GLN A 119 -11.43 5.76 0.44
C GLN A 119 -10.03 5.59 -0.18
N HIS A 120 -9.13 6.49 0.20
CA HIS A 120 -7.82 6.65 -0.44
C HIS A 120 -6.93 5.40 -0.32
N ALA A 121 -7.02 4.67 0.81
CA ALA A 121 -6.27 3.44 1.02
C ALA A 121 -6.68 2.32 0.04
N LEU A 122 -7.96 2.25 -0.34
CA LEU A 122 -8.45 1.29 -1.34
C LEU A 122 -8.17 1.78 -2.76
N ALA A 123 -8.25 3.09 -2.98
CA ALA A 123 -7.91 3.69 -4.27
C ALA A 123 -6.44 3.43 -4.67
N ILE A 124 -5.50 3.58 -3.73
CA ILE A 124 -4.08 3.29 -4.01
C ILE A 124 -3.86 1.79 -4.27
N ASN A 125 -4.54 0.88 -3.56
CA ASN A 125 -4.43 -0.55 -3.82
C ASN A 125 -4.84 -0.89 -5.26
N VAL A 126 -5.95 -0.33 -5.75
CA VAL A 126 -6.37 -0.54 -7.15
C VAL A 126 -5.30 -0.07 -8.13
N LEU A 127 -4.65 1.06 -7.85
CA LEU A 127 -3.59 1.59 -8.71
C LEU A 127 -2.36 0.69 -8.75
N VAL A 128 -1.93 0.14 -7.61
CA VAL A 128 -0.67 -0.60 -7.51
C VAL A 128 -0.83 -2.10 -7.73
N GLU A 129 -1.97 -2.70 -7.36
CA GLU A 129 -2.19 -4.15 -7.44
C GLU A 129 -2.91 -4.57 -8.73
N HIS A 130 -3.86 -3.77 -9.22
CA HIS A 130 -4.70 -4.13 -10.37
C HIS A 130 -4.34 -3.37 -11.64
N ILE A 131 -4.16 -2.05 -11.58
CA ILE A 131 -3.71 -1.25 -12.72
C ILE A 131 -2.20 -1.40 -12.92
N VAL A 132 -1.48 -1.76 -11.85
CA VAL A 132 -0.02 -2.00 -11.82
C VAL A 132 0.76 -0.78 -12.32
N SER A 133 0.37 0.42 -11.87
CA SER A 133 1.02 1.67 -12.26
C SER A 133 1.55 2.42 -11.03
N ILE A 134 2.82 2.19 -10.72
CA ILE A 134 3.53 2.85 -9.63
C ILE A 134 3.58 4.37 -9.83
N ASP A 135 3.76 4.83 -11.08
CA ASP A 135 3.87 6.26 -11.37
C ASP A 135 2.53 6.98 -11.13
N ARG A 136 1.40 6.39 -11.55
CA ARG A 136 0.05 6.90 -11.21
C ARG A 136 -0.21 6.84 -9.70
N GLY A 137 0.30 5.81 -9.04
CA GLY A 137 0.26 5.68 -7.58
C GLY A 137 1.01 6.81 -6.90
N LEU A 138 2.20 7.17 -7.39
CA LEU A 138 3.02 8.27 -6.88
C LEU A 138 2.33 9.63 -7.07
N ASP A 139 1.77 9.88 -8.25
CA ASP A 139 1.00 11.09 -8.51
C ASP A 139 -0.21 11.21 -7.58
N TYR A 140 -0.89 10.09 -7.35
CA TYR A 140 -2.02 10.04 -6.44
C TYR A 140 -1.61 10.30 -4.98
N ALA A 141 -0.54 9.65 -4.52
CA ALA A 141 0.00 9.83 -3.18
C ALA A 141 0.44 11.29 -2.92
N ASN A 142 1.07 11.93 -3.91
CA ASN A 142 1.44 13.35 -3.81
C ASN A 142 0.22 14.29 -3.69
N LYS A 143 -0.89 13.97 -4.37
CA LYS A 143 -2.13 14.78 -4.30
C LYS A 143 -2.86 14.63 -2.99
N VAL A 144 -2.97 13.38 -2.51
CA VAL A 144 -3.75 13.05 -1.31
C VAL A 144 -2.93 13.30 -0.04
N ASN A 145 -1.63 13.02 -0.07
CA ASN A 145 -0.64 13.20 0.98
C ASN A 145 -1.09 12.65 2.36
N ARG A 146 -1.55 11.39 2.37
CA ARG A 146 -1.94 10.69 3.60
C ARG A 146 -0.95 9.56 3.92
N PRO A 147 -0.60 9.33 5.20
CA PRO A 147 0.35 8.28 5.60
C PRO A 147 -0.03 6.90 5.08
N GLU A 148 -1.29 6.51 5.19
CA GLU A 148 -1.79 5.21 4.73
C GLU A 148 -1.64 5.00 3.21
N VAL A 149 -1.69 6.06 2.42
CA VAL A 149 -1.48 6.00 0.97
C VAL A 149 0.01 5.84 0.65
N TRP A 150 0.87 6.60 1.34
CA TRP A 150 2.32 6.49 1.19
C TRP A 150 2.85 5.12 1.61
N SER A 151 2.34 4.56 2.72
CA SER A 151 2.73 3.24 3.21
C SER A 151 2.43 2.12 2.20
N ARG A 152 1.22 2.13 1.60
CA ARG A 152 0.84 1.14 0.59
C ARG A 152 1.62 1.28 -0.72
N LEU A 153 1.85 2.52 -1.15
CA LEU A 153 2.71 2.80 -2.30
C LEU A 153 4.14 2.32 -2.04
N ALA A 154 4.69 2.59 -0.84
CA ALA A 154 6.02 2.18 -0.45
C ALA A 154 6.20 0.65 -0.53
N LYS A 155 5.21 -0.10 -0.05
CA LYS A 155 5.23 -1.57 -0.15
C LYS A 155 5.24 -2.03 -1.61
N ALA A 156 4.39 -1.48 -2.46
CA ALA A 156 4.36 -1.82 -3.87
C ALA A 156 5.67 -1.45 -4.60
N GLN A 157 6.29 -0.34 -4.23
CA GLN A 157 7.61 0.06 -4.75
C GLN A 157 8.71 -0.90 -4.28
N LEU A 158 8.64 -1.39 -3.04
CA LEU A 158 9.58 -2.36 -2.48
C LEU A 158 9.47 -3.70 -3.23
N ASP A 159 8.26 -4.19 -3.42
CA ASP A 159 7.97 -5.42 -4.17
C ASP A 159 8.46 -5.32 -5.63
N GLY A 160 8.41 -4.12 -6.20
CA GLY A 160 8.95 -3.80 -7.52
C GLY A 160 10.46 -3.49 -7.53
N LEU A 161 11.18 -3.72 -6.43
CA LEU A 161 12.61 -3.46 -6.25
C LEU A 161 13.03 -1.99 -6.50
N ARG A 162 12.10 -1.05 -6.39
CA ARG A 162 12.37 0.40 -6.43
C ARG A 162 12.73 0.89 -5.02
N ILE A 163 13.85 0.42 -4.50
CA ILE A 163 14.22 0.52 -3.07
C ILE A 163 14.27 1.97 -2.58
N LYS A 164 14.95 2.85 -3.33
CA LYS A 164 15.05 4.27 -2.97
C LYS A 164 13.68 4.93 -2.88
N ASP A 165 12.84 4.73 -3.90
CA ASP A 165 11.50 5.32 -3.95
C ASP A 165 10.62 4.78 -2.81
N SER A 166 10.75 3.48 -2.50
CA SER A 166 10.07 2.83 -1.38
C SER A 166 10.47 3.46 -0.05
N ILE A 167 11.77 3.60 0.20
CA ILE A 167 12.28 4.23 1.42
C ILE A 167 11.79 5.67 1.54
N ASP A 168 11.84 6.46 0.47
CA ASP A 168 11.33 7.83 0.47
C ASP A 168 9.82 7.87 0.79
N SER A 169 9.05 6.90 0.30
CA SER A 169 7.62 6.78 0.57
C SER A 169 7.33 6.34 2.01
N TYR A 170 8.08 5.37 2.55
CA TYR A 170 7.97 4.98 3.97
C TYR A 170 8.33 6.12 4.92
N ILE A 171 9.35 6.92 4.59
CA ILE A 171 9.72 8.10 5.39
C ILE A 171 8.59 9.13 5.38
N LYS A 172 7.94 9.37 4.24
CA LYS A 172 6.77 10.26 4.15
C LYS A 172 5.55 9.72 4.91
N ALA A 173 5.41 8.41 4.98
CA ALA A 173 4.38 7.75 5.77
C ALA A 173 4.69 7.75 7.28
N GLU A 174 5.94 7.97 7.68
CA GLU A 174 6.46 7.72 9.03
C GLU A 174 6.16 6.27 9.48
N ASP A 175 6.19 5.32 8.54
CA ASP A 175 5.79 3.93 8.75
C ASP A 175 6.99 2.99 8.84
N PRO A 176 7.34 2.48 10.05
CA PRO A 176 8.41 1.53 10.25
C PRO A 176 7.95 0.06 10.21
N SER A 177 6.67 -0.23 9.93
CA SER A 177 6.08 -1.57 10.11
C SER A 177 6.79 -2.67 9.31
N ASN A 178 7.35 -2.32 8.14
CA ASN A 178 8.02 -3.25 7.25
C ASN A 178 9.57 -3.23 7.38
N PHE A 179 10.10 -2.76 8.53
CA PHE A 179 11.55 -2.55 8.66
C PHE A 179 12.39 -3.80 8.38
N ALA A 180 11.93 -4.98 8.78
CA ALA A 180 12.67 -6.22 8.58
C ALA A 180 12.90 -6.53 7.11
N GLU A 181 11.88 -6.35 6.28
CA GLU A 181 11.96 -6.59 4.84
C GLU A 181 12.75 -5.49 4.13
N VAL A 182 12.55 -4.23 4.53
CA VAL A 182 13.33 -3.09 3.98
C VAL A 182 14.82 -3.28 4.25
N VAL A 183 15.19 -3.69 5.48
CA VAL A 183 16.58 -3.98 5.85
C VAL A 183 17.16 -5.09 4.96
N GLU A 184 16.46 -6.20 4.83
CA GLU A 184 16.92 -7.34 4.04
C GLU A 184 17.16 -6.96 2.58
N ILE A 185 16.19 -6.33 1.94
CA ILE A 185 16.26 -5.94 0.53
C ILE A 185 17.31 -4.85 0.31
N ALA A 186 17.38 -3.84 1.19
CA ALA A 186 18.36 -2.76 1.06
C ALA A 186 19.80 -3.25 1.27
N ASN A 187 20.04 -4.15 2.21
CA ASN A 187 21.35 -4.77 2.43
C ASN A 187 21.80 -5.58 1.20
N HIS A 188 20.93 -6.44 0.66
CA HIS A 188 21.23 -7.22 -0.55
C HIS A 188 21.53 -6.34 -1.77
N ALA A 189 20.85 -5.19 -1.87
CA ALA A 189 21.04 -4.25 -2.97
C ALA A 189 22.17 -3.24 -2.74
N GLY A 190 22.85 -3.27 -1.58
CA GLY A 190 23.90 -2.33 -1.23
C GLY A 190 23.44 -0.88 -1.07
N LYS A 191 22.14 -0.65 -0.73
CA LYS A 191 21.52 0.67 -0.57
C LYS A 191 21.61 1.17 0.88
N HIS A 192 22.84 1.14 1.44
CA HIS A 192 23.04 1.46 2.86
C HIS A 192 22.78 2.93 3.21
N ASP A 193 23.03 3.89 2.32
CA ASP A 193 22.73 5.31 2.56
C ASP A 193 21.21 5.55 2.71
N ASP A 194 20.42 4.95 1.83
CA ASP A 194 18.96 5.03 1.91
C ASP A 194 18.46 4.30 3.16
N LEU A 195 19.06 3.16 3.50
CA LEU A 195 18.77 2.39 4.71
C LEU A 195 19.01 3.19 5.99
N VAL A 196 20.12 3.93 6.07
CA VAL A 196 20.39 4.84 7.20
C VAL A 196 19.23 5.80 7.42
N ARG A 197 18.75 6.45 6.36
CA ARG A 197 17.63 7.40 6.44
C ARG A 197 16.35 6.75 6.94
N TYR A 198 16.05 5.54 6.45
CA TYR A 198 14.90 4.78 6.87
C TYR A 198 14.98 4.37 8.35
N LEU A 199 16.11 3.81 8.78
CA LEU A 199 16.31 3.35 10.16
C LEU A 199 16.35 4.52 11.15
N GLN A 200 16.89 5.69 10.76
CA GLN A 200 16.78 6.91 11.55
C GLN A 200 15.31 7.35 11.78
N MET A 201 14.44 7.15 10.80
CA MET A 201 13.00 7.38 10.96
C MET A 201 12.39 6.31 11.87
N ALA A 202 12.65 5.03 11.59
CA ALA A 202 12.04 3.90 12.29
C ALA A 202 12.33 3.90 13.81
N ARG A 203 13.57 4.22 14.22
CA ARG A 203 13.96 4.28 15.64
C ARG A 203 13.24 5.35 16.46
N LYS A 204 12.61 6.36 15.82
CA LYS A 204 11.84 7.39 16.54
C LYS A 204 10.55 6.82 17.15
N THR A 205 9.98 5.82 16.48
CA THR A 205 8.69 5.21 16.86
C THR A 205 8.85 3.83 17.46
N LEU A 206 9.80 3.03 16.95
CA LEU A 206 10.08 1.67 17.39
C LEU A 206 11.41 1.61 18.14
N ARG A 207 11.39 1.12 19.39
CA ARG A 207 12.60 0.80 20.14
C ARG A 207 12.90 -0.70 20.05
N GLU A 208 13.31 -1.10 18.86
CA GLU A 208 13.62 -2.46 18.50
C GLU A 208 15.15 -2.60 18.44
N PRO A 209 15.80 -3.53 19.19
CA PRO A 209 17.26 -3.70 19.17
C PRO A 209 17.81 -3.90 17.76
N ARG A 210 17.08 -4.63 16.92
CA ARG A 210 17.48 -4.89 15.53
C ARG A 210 17.60 -3.62 14.68
N ILE A 211 16.73 -2.61 14.92
CA ILE A 211 16.78 -1.33 14.20
C ILE A 211 18.08 -0.60 14.52
N ASP A 212 18.44 -0.51 15.81
CA ASP A 212 19.66 0.16 16.24
C ASP A 212 20.92 -0.61 15.80
N THR A 213 20.88 -1.95 15.83
CA THR A 213 21.96 -2.83 15.36
C THR A 213 22.24 -2.63 13.86
N GLU A 214 21.19 -2.68 13.03
CA GLU A 214 21.32 -2.47 11.58
C GLU A 214 21.71 -1.02 11.24
N LEU A 215 21.26 -0.03 12.03
CA LEU A 215 21.68 1.36 11.83
C LEU A 215 23.17 1.56 12.09
N ALA A 216 23.70 0.97 13.17
CA ALA A 216 25.14 1.02 13.45
C ALA A 216 25.94 0.38 12.31
N TYR A 217 25.50 -0.77 11.82
CA TYR A 217 26.14 -1.44 10.69
C TYR A 217 26.03 -0.64 9.38
N ALA A 218 24.88 -0.03 9.10
CA ALA A 218 24.69 0.81 7.92
C ALA A 218 25.59 2.06 7.95
N TYR A 219 25.82 2.68 9.12
CA TYR A 219 26.81 3.75 9.26
C TYR A 219 28.22 3.27 8.91
N ALA A 220 28.60 2.07 9.37
CA ALA A 220 29.90 1.49 9.04
C ALA A 220 30.06 1.25 7.53
N LYS A 221 29.03 0.70 6.87
CA LYS A 221 29.04 0.42 5.41
C LYS A 221 29.09 1.69 4.56
N THR A 222 28.64 2.82 5.08
CA THR A 222 28.62 4.11 4.37
C THR A 222 29.79 5.02 4.77
N ASP A 223 30.74 4.51 5.55
CA ASP A 223 31.89 5.25 6.10
C ASP A 223 31.49 6.52 6.88
N ARG A 224 30.30 6.49 7.50
CA ARG A 224 29.77 7.58 8.32
C ARG A 224 30.20 7.42 9.77
N LEU A 225 31.51 7.37 10.00
CA LEU A 225 32.09 7.07 11.32
C LEU A 225 31.72 8.11 12.36
N HIS A 226 31.64 9.39 12.00
CA HIS A 226 31.24 10.45 12.92
C HIS A 226 29.78 10.28 13.39
N ASP A 227 28.87 10.00 12.46
CA ASP A 227 27.46 9.73 12.83
C ASP A 227 27.34 8.48 13.71
N MET A 228 28.19 7.49 13.49
CA MET A 228 28.27 6.29 14.31
C MET A 228 28.80 6.61 15.73
N GLU A 229 29.83 7.44 15.87
CA GLU A 229 30.32 7.90 17.17
C GLU A 229 29.22 8.64 17.95
N ASP A 230 28.53 9.58 17.31
CA ASP A 230 27.41 10.28 17.92
C ASP A 230 26.31 9.32 18.35
N PHE A 231 25.96 8.35 17.48
CA PHE A 231 24.96 7.31 17.77
C PHE A 231 25.35 6.47 19.00
N LEU A 232 26.62 6.07 19.11
CA LEU A 232 27.13 5.26 20.23
C LEU A 232 27.13 6.02 21.57
N THR A 233 27.23 7.35 21.54
CA THR A 233 27.13 8.21 22.76
C THR A 233 25.69 8.43 23.20
N MET A 234 24.71 8.29 22.30
CA MET A 234 23.29 8.41 22.60
C MET A 234 22.75 7.12 23.20
N THR A 235 21.58 7.22 23.85
CA THR A 235 20.84 6.02 24.29
C THR A 235 20.44 5.18 23.09
N ASN A 236 20.96 3.96 23.02
CA ASN A 236 20.64 2.97 22.00
C ASN A 236 20.52 1.58 22.63
N VAL A 237 19.95 0.64 21.88
CA VAL A 237 19.74 -0.76 22.29
C VAL A 237 20.40 -1.74 21.30
N ALA A 238 21.39 -1.24 20.54
CA ALA A 238 22.11 -2.02 19.53
C ALA A 238 22.95 -3.14 20.17
N ASP A 239 23.06 -4.27 19.49
CA ASP A 239 24.07 -5.28 19.80
C ASP A 239 25.43 -4.86 19.21
N ILE A 240 26.15 -4.06 20.00
CA ILE A 240 27.44 -3.48 19.59
C ILE A 240 28.48 -4.57 19.33
N LEU A 241 28.42 -5.68 20.06
CA LEU A 241 29.37 -6.78 19.86
C LEU A 241 29.12 -7.45 18.49
N GLU A 242 27.89 -7.79 18.20
CA GLU A 242 27.50 -8.39 16.90
C GLU A 242 27.92 -7.50 15.74
N VAL A 243 27.62 -6.18 15.81
CA VAL A 243 28.01 -5.23 14.76
C VAL A 243 29.54 -5.13 14.64
N GLY A 244 30.26 -5.12 15.76
CA GLY A 244 31.73 -5.06 15.78
C GLY A 244 32.37 -6.27 15.09
N GLU A 245 31.86 -7.48 15.37
CA GLU A 245 32.31 -8.71 14.71
C GLU A 245 32.03 -8.68 13.21
N LYS A 246 30.83 -8.30 12.81
CA LYS A 246 30.43 -8.18 11.41
C LYS A 246 31.25 -7.14 10.64
N CYS A 247 31.52 -5.98 11.26
CA CYS A 247 32.39 -4.98 10.68
C CYS A 247 33.85 -5.49 10.53
N PHE A 248 34.32 -6.27 11.50
CA PHE A 248 35.66 -6.86 11.41
C PHE A 248 35.77 -7.89 10.27
N GLU A 249 34.76 -8.75 10.12
CA GLU A 249 34.66 -9.74 9.03
C GLU A 249 34.59 -9.09 7.66
N ASP A 250 33.92 -7.95 7.55
CA ASP A 250 33.79 -7.15 6.33
C ASP A 250 34.99 -6.18 6.08
N GLU A 251 36.05 -6.31 6.86
CA GLU A 251 37.28 -5.49 6.76
C GLU A 251 37.04 -3.98 7.03
N LEU A 252 35.91 -3.62 7.68
CA LEU A 252 35.59 -2.27 8.11
C LEU A 252 36.26 -1.95 9.45
N TYR A 253 37.60 -2.04 9.47
CA TYR A 253 38.41 -2.00 10.72
C TYR A 253 38.28 -0.69 11.49
N GLN A 254 38.06 0.46 10.83
CA GLN A 254 37.89 1.73 11.52
C GLN A 254 36.55 1.73 12.32
N ALA A 255 35.47 1.21 11.74
CA ALA A 255 34.20 1.05 12.42
C ALA A 255 34.29 0.02 13.56
N ALA A 256 34.93 -1.13 13.31
CA ALA A 256 35.15 -2.16 14.34
C ALA A 256 35.94 -1.62 15.52
N LYS A 257 36.97 -0.79 15.28
CA LYS A 257 37.74 -0.10 16.33
C LYS A 257 36.87 0.75 17.23
N LEU A 258 35.97 1.56 16.66
CA LEU A 258 35.05 2.39 17.44
C LEU A 258 34.11 1.53 18.29
N LEU A 259 33.49 0.49 17.70
CA LEU A 259 32.59 -0.41 18.34
C LEU A 259 33.21 -1.17 19.51
N PHE A 260 34.39 -1.81 19.29
CA PHE A 260 35.08 -2.53 20.34
C PHE A 260 35.62 -1.61 21.44
N THR A 261 35.97 -0.36 21.10
CA THR A 261 36.34 0.65 22.10
C THR A 261 35.12 0.99 22.98
N CYS A 262 33.96 1.19 22.40
CA CYS A 262 32.75 1.53 23.12
C CYS A 262 32.37 0.48 24.19
N ILE A 263 32.48 -0.81 23.86
CA ILE A 263 32.17 -1.92 24.80
C ILE A 263 33.39 -2.38 25.62
N SER A 264 34.51 -1.70 25.50
CA SER A 264 35.77 -2.06 26.19
C SER A 264 36.26 -3.50 25.91
N ASN A 265 35.96 -4.02 24.70
CA ASN A 265 36.45 -5.33 24.28
C ASN A 265 37.91 -5.23 23.82
N TRP A 266 38.80 -5.17 24.82
CA TRP A 266 40.24 -4.92 24.59
C TRP A 266 40.94 -5.98 23.74
N ALA A 267 40.50 -7.25 23.82
CA ALA A 267 41.08 -8.34 23.04
C ALA A 267 40.76 -8.16 21.52
N ARG A 268 39.51 -7.92 21.18
CA ARG A 268 39.10 -7.68 19.78
C ARG A 268 39.64 -6.35 19.26
N LEU A 269 39.68 -5.33 20.12
CA LEU A 269 40.29 -4.04 19.78
C LEU A 269 41.78 -4.19 19.43
N ALA A 270 42.53 -4.95 20.23
CA ALA A 270 43.96 -5.19 19.94
C ALA A 270 44.17 -5.87 18.59
N THR A 271 43.35 -6.86 18.26
CA THR A 271 43.36 -7.54 16.96
C THR A 271 43.06 -6.55 15.81
N THR A 272 42.01 -5.75 15.96
CA THR A 272 41.60 -4.74 14.96
C THR A 272 42.71 -3.70 14.71
N LEU A 273 43.37 -3.23 15.77
CA LEU A 273 44.46 -2.26 15.68
C LEU A 273 45.68 -2.81 14.94
N ILE A 274 45.94 -4.12 15.01
CA ILE A 274 47.01 -4.77 14.22
C ILE A 274 46.69 -4.66 12.72
N TYR A 275 45.43 -4.93 12.31
CA TYR A 275 45.02 -4.80 10.91
C TYR A 275 45.06 -3.35 10.41
N LEU A 276 44.88 -2.36 11.31
CA LEU A 276 45.02 -0.94 11.01
C LEU A 276 46.50 -0.47 11.01
N GLY A 277 47.45 -1.31 11.41
CA GLY A 277 48.90 -0.94 11.54
C GLY A 277 49.19 -0.08 12.76
N GLU A 278 48.26 0.09 13.69
CA GLU A 278 48.40 0.88 14.93
C GLU A 278 49.02 0.03 16.05
N ASN A 279 50.27 -0.45 15.82
CA ASN A 279 50.91 -1.46 16.65
C ASN A 279 51.08 -1.03 18.12
N GLN A 280 51.38 0.25 18.39
CA GLN A 280 51.58 0.74 19.76
C GLN A 280 50.27 0.68 20.54
N ALA A 281 49.17 1.14 19.95
CA ALA A 281 47.83 1.07 20.55
C ALA A 281 47.35 -0.38 20.73
N ALA A 282 47.71 -1.28 19.80
CA ALA A 282 47.42 -2.71 19.90
C ALA A 282 48.05 -3.34 21.13
N VAL A 283 49.33 -3.04 21.41
CA VAL A 283 50.05 -3.54 22.60
C VAL A 283 49.40 -3.03 23.90
N GLU A 284 49.00 -1.76 23.93
CA GLU A 284 48.33 -1.17 25.09
C GLU A 284 46.95 -1.85 25.34
N SER A 285 46.19 -2.08 24.28
CA SER A 285 44.91 -2.77 24.35
C SER A 285 45.06 -4.23 24.79
N ALA A 286 46.08 -4.94 24.27
CA ALA A 286 46.38 -6.31 24.71
C ALA A 286 46.77 -6.40 26.20
N ARG A 287 47.53 -5.41 26.70
CA ARG A 287 47.81 -5.34 28.14
C ARG A 287 46.57 -5.12 29.00
N LYS A 288 45.63 -4.26 28.55
CA LYS A 288 44.36 -4.08 29.24
C LYS A 288 43.54 -5.36 29.25
N ALA A 289 43.49 -6.10 28.14
CA ALA A 289 42.80 -7.39 28.06
C ALA A 289 43.38 -8.43 29.06
N GLY A 290 44.73 -8.49 29.21
CA GLY A 290 45.35 -9.41 30.18
C GLY A 290 45.17 -9.03 31.64
N ASN A 291 44.84 -7.77 31.97
CA ASN A 291 44.63 -7.32 33.35
C ASN A 291 43.16 -7.44 33.80
N THR A 292 42.26 -7.77 32.91
CA THR A 292 40.82 -7.93 33.19
C THR A 292 40.42 -9.40 33.45
N GLN A 293 41.36 -10.32 33.39
CA GLN A 293 41.23 -11.71 33.90
C GLN A 293 41.69 -11.79 35.33
#